data_7a140ff974494f7acbd083d86812a902
#
_entry.id   7a140ff974494f7acbd083d86812a902
#
_cell.length_a   1.000
_cell.length_b   1.000
_cell.length_c   1.000
_cell.angle_alpha   90.00
_cell.angle_beta   90.00
_cell.angle_gamma   90.00
#
_symmetry.space_group_name_H-M   'P 1'
#
loop_
_entity.id
_entity.type
_entity.pdbx_description
1 polymer ?
#
loop_
_entity_poly.entity_id
_entity_poly.type
_entity_poly.pdbx_seq_one_letter_code
_entity_poly.pdbx_strand_id
1 'polypeptide(L)'
;MHSLAAAAALGLTLTGGPAGAQENKELRIFNWSDYVNPEVLDAFKKETGITVVYDTFDQMETVETKLLAGKTGYDLVVVTASFLPRHIPIGLYTPIDTAKVPNLKHAWPEIKQRLSKYDPGNKFAVNYMWGTTGIGYNTAKIKERLGNDAVIDSWNIVFDPEKLKKLSNCGVHVLDAVEEMFPAALRYLGLDPDSKKEADLEKAGELLRKIRPHIQKFHSSEYINALANGDICLAVGYSGDVLQAKKRAVEAKNKVEISYVIPKEGALMWFDSFVIPKDAGNQDAALKFIDFVNRPEMAAKNSDFIQYANGNIASKPLLSAEVRDNPGIYPTDAVMSRLYTITPYDQKTQRVVNRLWTRVKSGR
;
A
#
# COMPACT_ATOMS: atom_id res chain seq x y z
N MET A 1 47.39 79.40 16.65
CA MET A 1 47.90 78.04 16.99
C MET A 1 46.79 77.08 16.68
N HIS A 2 46.83 76.44 15.53
CA HIS A 2 45.75 75.54 15.05
C HIS A 2 46.32 74.14 15.07
N SER A 3 45.67 73.25 15.81
CA SER A 3 45.96 71.79 15.84
C SER A 3 44.93 71.06 14.97
N LEU A 4 45.41 70.48 13.89
CA LEU A 4 44.62 69.52 13.08
C LEU A 4 44.62 68.13 13.78
N ALA A 5 43.47 67.58 14.01
CA ALA A 5 43.29 66.15 14.39
C ALA A 5 42.91 65.34 13.15
N ALA A 6 43.75 64.38 12.78
CA ALA A 6 43.53 63.46 11.70
C ALA A 6 42.67 62.26 12.23
N ALA A 7 41.51 62.04 11.60
CA ALA A 7 40.70 60.88 11.86
C ALA A 7 41.07 59.73 10.90
N ALA A 8 41.58 58.61 11.45
CA ALA A 8 41.82 57.37 10.71
C ALA A 8 40.52 56.57 10.61
N ALA A 9 39.99 56.40 9.41
CA ALA A 9 38.87 55.52 9.14
C ALA A 9 39.38 54.07 8.99
N LEU A 10 39.05 53.18 9.95
CA LEU A 10 39.23 51.72 9.81
C LEU A 10 38.10 51.14 8.96
N GLY A 11 38.42 50.76 7.70
CA GLY A 11 37.50 50.01 6.86
C GLY A 11 37.39 48.54 7.34
N LEU A 12 36.24 48.16 7.91
CA LEU A 12 35.90 46.76 8.12
C LEU A 12 35.45 46.15 6.77
N THR A 13 36.27 45.33 6.18
CA THR A 13 35.87 44.45 5.06
C THR A 13 35.14 43.23 5.64
N LEU A 14 33.82 43.25 5.58
CA LEU A 14 32.99 42.07 5.80
C LEU A 14 33.19 41.11 4.63
N THR A 15 34.02 40.09 4.78
CA THR A 15 34.05 38.92 3.88
C THR A 15 32.84 38.06 4.18
N GLY A 16 31.77 38.32 3.46
CA GLY A 16 30.61 37.40 3.41
C GLY A 16 31.06 36.12 2.71
N GLY A 17 31.39 35.10 3.50
CA GLY A 17 31.49 33.74 2.96
C GLY A 17 30.12 33.29 2.42
N PRO A 18 30.10 32.42 1.38
CA PRO A 18 28.84 31.89 0.88
C PRO A 18 28.07 31.25 2.04
N ALA A 19 26.87 31.76 2.32
CA ALA A 19 25.93 31.11 3.20
C ALA A 19 25.65 29.73 2.61
N GLY A 20 26.34 28.71 3.11
CA GLY A 20 26.02 27.33 2.76
C GLY A 20 24.54 27.12 3.04
N ALA A 21 23.75 26.81 2.03
CA ALA A 21 22.38 26.42 2.20
C ALA A 21 22.39 25.29 3.27
N GLN A 22 21.78 25.55 4.41
CA GLN A 22 21.66 24.56 5.47
C GLN A 22 20.90 23.39 4.87
N GLU A 23 21.59 22.25 4.62
CA GLU A 23 20.95 21.05 4.09
C GLU A 23 19.76 20.75 5.00
N ASN A 24 18.57 20.69 4.40
CA ASN A 24 17.37 20.29 5.12
C ASN A 24 17.54 18.82 5.54
N LYS A 25 17.88 18.60 6.80
CA LYS A 25 18.17 17.27 7.38
C LYS A 25 16.89 16.52 7.75
N GLU A 26 15.78 16.85 7.15
CA GLU A 26 14.49 16.20 7.39
C GLU A 26 13.89 15.70 6.09
N LEU A 27 13.34 14.48 6.13
CA LEU A 27 12.57 13.85 5.06
C LEU A 27 11.17 13.54 5.59
N ARG A 28 10.14 14.10 4.97
CA ARG A 28 8.74 13.89 5.33
C ARG A 28 8.11 12.84 4.43
N ILE A 29 7.75 11.70 5.01
CA ILE A 29 7.15 10.57 4.30
C ILE A 29 5.69 10.42 4.71
N PHE A 30 4.80 10.20 3.73
CA PHE A 30 3.40 9.82 3.95
C PHE A 30 3.17 8.43 3.36
N ASN A 31 2.90 7.45 4.21
CA ASN A 31 2.81 6.05 3.84
C ASN A 31 1.64 5.35 4.52
N TRP A 32 1.32 4.17 4.08
CA TRP A 32 0.34 3.29 4.73
C TRP A 32 0.74 2.98 6.18
N SER A 33 -0.27 2.73 7.01
CA SER A 33 -0.06 2.25 8.38
C SER A 33 0.63 0.88 8.36
N ASP A 34 1.53 0.64 9.36
CA ASP A 34 2.25 -0.64 9.51
C ASP A 34 3.07 -1.09 8.28
N TYR A 35 3.63 -0.15 7.50
CA TYR A 35 4.16 -0.43 6.16
C TYR A 35 5.65 -0.09 5.97
N VAL A 36 6.41 -0.02 7.05
CA VAL A 36 7.88 0.13 7.04
C VAL A 36 8.49 -0.53 8.26
N ASN A 37 9.68 -1.12 8.10
CA ASN A 37 10.48 -1.57 9.22
C ASN A 37 11.16 -0.36 9.90
N PRO A 38 10.92 -0.09 11.19
CA PRO A 38 11.55 1.02 11.89
C PRO A 38 13.08 0.98 11.84
N GLU A 39 13.70 -0.20 11.86
CA GLU A 39 15.15 -0.35 11.76
C GLU A 39 15.71 0.15 10.42
N VAL A 40 14.92 0.12 9.35
CA VAL A 40 15.32 0.68 8.03
C VAL A 40 15.36 2.20 8.10
N LEU A 41 14.41 2.83 8.81
CA LEU A 41 14.41 4.28 9.04
C LEU A 41 15.62 4.70 9.90
N ASP A 42 15.90 3.95 10.95
CA ASP A 42 17.05 4.19 11.83
C ASP A 42 18.38 4.05 11.09
N ALA A 43 18.50 3.02 10.25
CA ALA A 43 19.69 2.80 9.42
C ALA A 43 19.89 3.93 8.41
N PHE A 44 18.81 4.41 7.77
CA PHE A 44 18.86 5.56 6.87
C PHE A 44 19.34 6.82 7.59
N LYS A 45 18.77 7.13 8.76
CA LYS A 45 19.18 8.26 9.59
C LYS A 45 20.65 8.15 10.02
N LYS A 46 21.08 6.96 10.44
CA LYS A 46 22.48 6.72 10.87
C LYS A 46 23.48 6.96 9.74
N GLU A 47 23.13 6.53 8.52
CA GLU A 47 24.02 6.65 7.36
C GLU A 47 24.07 8.08 6.79
N THR A 48 22.89 8.72 6.69
CA THR A 48 22.76 9.99 5.95
C THR A 48 22.71 11.23 6.84
N GLY A 49 22.44 11.06 8.14
CA GLY A 49 22.14 12.16 9.04
C GLY A 49 20.74 12.79 8.84
N ILE A 50 19.93 12.27 7.89
CA ILE A 50 18.59 12.77 7.59
C ILE A 50 17.60 12.13 8.55
N THR A 51 16.84 12.95 9.29
CA THR A 51 15.75 12.48 10.15
C THR A 51 14.49 12.28 9.31
N VAL A 52 13.85 11.11 9.45
CA VAL A 52 12.58 10.84 8.80
C VAL A 52 11.44 11.24 9.73
N VAL A 53 10.55 12.10 9.23
CA VAL A 53 9.22 12.37 9.81
C VAL A 53 8.24 11.50 9.03
N TYR A 54 7.56 10.59 9.74
CA TYR A 54 6.76 9.55 9.11
C TYR A 54 5.33 9.64 9.57
N ASP A 55 4.45 10.04 8.67
CA ASP A 55 3.01 10.09 8.87
C ASP A 55 2.32 8.96 8.12
N THR A 56 1.19 8.50 8.65
CA THR A 56 0.46 7.35 8.09
C THR A 56 -0.95 7.70 7.65
N PHE A 57 -1.46 6.87 6.73
CA PHE A 57 -2.86 6.87 6.29
C PHE A 57 -3.34 5.41 6.12
N ASP A 58 -4.65 5.25 5.93
CA ASP A 58 -5.32 3.96 5.72
C ASP A 58 -6.25 3.95 4.50
N GLN A 59 -6.34 5.09 3.77
CA GLN A 59 -7.17 5.23 2.58
C GLN A 59 -6.50 6.13 1.54
N MET A 60 -6.50 5.70 0.27
CA MET A 60 -5.92 6.47 -0.83
C MET A 60 -6.66 7.79 -1.12
N GLU A 61 -7.96 7.86 -0.80
CA GLU A 61 -8.76 9.09 -0.94
C GLU A 61 -8.22 10.22 -0.07
N THR A 62 -7.68 9.90 1.11
CA THR A 62 -7.00 10.88 1.98
C THR A 62 -5.74 11.42 1.31
N VAL A 63 -4.94 10.54 0.70
CA VAL A 63 -3.73 10.90 -0.03
C VAL A 63 -4.08 11.76 -1.24
N GLU A 64 -5.04 11.32 -2.06
CA GLU A 64 -5.49 12.05 -3.24
C GLU A 64 -5.98 13.45 -2.90
N THR A 65 -6.79 13.58 -1.85
CA THR A 65 -7.28 14.88 -1.38
C THR A 65 -6.14 15.84 -1.02
N LYS A 66 -5.10 15.35 -0.32
CA LYS A 66 -3.92 16.15 0.03
C LYS A 66 -3.13 16.55 -1.21
N LEU A 67 -2.89 15.61 -2.13
CA LEU A 67 -2.15 15.87 -3.37
C LEU A 67 -2.87 16.89 -4.27
N LEU A 68 -4.20 16.78 -4.40
CA LEU A 68 -5.02 17.72 -5.18
C LEU A 68 -5.10 19.12 -4.56
N ALA A 69 -5.10 19.22 -3.23
CA ALA A 69 -5.08 20.50 -2.54
C ALA A 69 -3.75 21.25 -2.72
N GLY A 70 -2.66 20.54 -3.06
CA GLY A 70 -1.30 21.08 -3.09
C GLY A 70 -0.78 21.43 -1.70
N LYS A 71 0.49 21.83 -1.61
CA LYS A 71 1.16 22.11 -0.33
C LYS A 71 1.03 20.93 0.65
N THR A 72 1.35 19.74 0.13
CA THR A 72 1.20 18.47 0.87
C THR A 72 2.00 18.45 2.16
N GLY A 73 3.14 19.16 2.18
CA GLY A 73 4.10 19.13 3.29
C GLY A 73 4.93 17.85 3.34
N TYR A 74 4.84 16.98 2.32
CA TYR A 74 5.60 15.75 2.23
C TYR A 74 6.60 15.78 1.07
N ASP A 75 7.71 15.09 1.26
CA ASP A 75 8.77 14.94 0.25
C ASP A 75 8.63 13.62 -0.52
N LEU A 76 8.05 12.61 0.12
CA LEU A 76 7.84 11.29 -0.43
C LEU A 76 6.47 10.75 -0.01
N VAL A 77 5.74 10.21 -0.96
CA VAL A 77 4.41 9.61 -0.71
C VAL A 77 4.37 8.23 -1.33
N VAL A 78 3.74 7.28 -0.64
CA VAL A 78 3.44 5.97 -1.22
C VAL A 78 2.02 6.01 -1.77
N VAL A 79 1.86 5.60 -3.03
CA VAL A 79 0.56 5.57 -3.71
C VAL A 79 0.31 4.22 -4.36
N THR A 80 -0.92 3.76 -4.34
CA THR A 80 -1.33 2.59 -5.12
C THR A 80 -1.35 2.94 -6.61
N ALA A 81 -0.73 2.08 -7.43
CA ALA A 81 -0.45 2.38 -8.83
C ALA A 81 -1.70 2.67 -9.68
N SER A 82 -2.87 2.14 -9.31
CA SER A 82 -4.14 2.44 -10.00
C SER A 82 -4.51 3.92 -9.99
N PHE A 83 -3.93 4.72 -9.08
CA PHE A 83 -4.13 6.17 -9.00
C PHE A 83 -3.22 6.97 -9.94
N LEU A 84 -2.07 6.41 -10.34
CA LEU A 84 -1.07 7.11 -11.15
C LEU A 84 -1.62 7.67 -12.49
N PRO A 85 -2.45 6.92 -13.27
CA PRO A 85 -2.94 7.40 -14.55
C PRO A 85 -3.82 8.65 -14.48
N ARG A 86 -4.44 8.94 -13.33
CA ARG A 86 -5.21 10.17 -13.14
C ARG A 86 -4.42 11.28 -12.49
N HIS A 87 -3.35 10.95 -11.76
CA HIS A 87 -2.49 11.93 -11.08
C HIS A 87 -1.38 12.49 -11.99
N ILE A 88 -0.76 11.63 -12.81
CA ILE A 88 0.35 12.01 -13.69
C ILE A 88 -0.05 13.09 -14.70
N PRO A 89 -1.19 12.96 -15.44
CA PRO A 89 -1.56 13.97 -16.45
C PRO A 89 -1.83 15.36 -15.89
N ILE A 90 -2.25 15.45 -14.62
CA ILE A 90 -2.50 16.74 -13.95
C ILE A 90 -1.28 17.27 -13.20
N GLY A 91 -0.13 16.58 -13.34
CA GLY A 91 1.17 17.07 -12.88
C GLY A 91 1.34 17.08 -11.37
N LEU A 92 0.81 16.08 -10.64
CA LEU A 92 0.95 15.99 -9.18
C LEU A 92 2.35 15.54 -8.72
N TYR A 93 3.16 14.97 -9.61
CA TYR A 93 4.44 14.36 -9.27
C TYR A 93 5.62 14.95 -10.04
N THR A 94 6.78 14.91 -9.42
CA THR A 94 8.07 15.17 -10.07
C THR A 94 8.61 13.86 -10.67
N PRO A 95 9.15 13.85 -11.90
CA PRO A 95 9.81 12.68 -12.45
C PRO A 95 10.98 12.23 -11.57
N ILE A 96 11.16 10.91 -11.46
CA ILE A 96 12.27 10.32 -10.74
C ILE A 96 13.57 10.48 -11.53
N ASP A 97 14.56 11.13 -10.94
CA ASP A 97 15.91 11.18 -11.49
C ASP A 97 16.63 9.84 -11.22
N THR A 98 16.55 8.93 -12.19
CA THR A 98 17.12 7.58 -12.07
C THR A 98 18.63 7.55 -11.91
N ALA A 99 19.33 8.63 -12.31
CA ALA A 99 20.79 8.76 -12.09
C ALA A 99 21.13 8.88 -10.59
N LYS A 100 20.21 9.40 -9.79
CA LYS A 100 20.33 9.50 -8.32
C LYS A 100 19.82 8.27 -7.57
N VAL A 101 19.29 7.26 -8.28
CA VAL A 101 18.73 6.03 -7.70
C VAL A 101 19.36 4.80 -8.36
N PRO A 102 20.68 4.58 -8.24
CA PRO A 102 21.41 3.51 -8.91
C PRO A 102 20.93 2.10 -8.51
N ASN A 103 20.31 1.92 -7.34
CA ASN A 103 19.77 0.63 -6.91
C ASN A 103 18.52 0.19 -7.68
N LEU A 104 17.92 1.05 -8.52
CA LEU A 104 16.87 0.64 -9.47
C LEU A 104 17.35 -0.39 -10.51
N LYS A 105 18.66 -0.61 -10.66
CA LYS A 105 19.22 -1.72 -11.43
C LYS A 105 18.73 -3.09 -10.95
N HIS A 106 18.30 -3.21 -9.70
CA HIS A 106 17.77 -4.42 -9.09
C HIS A 106 16.25 -4.55 -9.21
N ALA A 107 15.56 -3.59 -9.85
CA ALA A 107 14.12 -3.64 -10.05
C ALA A 107 13.70 -4.93 -10.76
N TRP A 108 12.67 -5.60 -10.23
CA TRP A 108 12.15 -6.83 -10.80
C TRP A 108 11.50 -6.56 -12.18
N PRO A 109 12.01 -7.16 -13.29
CA PRO A 109 11.55 -6.80 -14.63
C PRO A 109 10.05 -7.00 -14.85
N GLU A 110 9.48 -8.11 -14.34
CA GLU A 110 8.04 -8.40 -14.47
C GLU A 110 7.20 -7.36 -13.72
N ILE A 111 7.58 -7.00 -12.51
CA ILE A 111 6.87 -5.99 -11.72
C ILE A 111 6.96 -4.62 -12.39
N LYS A 112 8.14 -4.25 -12.86
CA LYS A 112 8.36 -3.02 -13.63
C LYS A 112 7.52 -2.96 -14.90
N GLN A 113 7.41 -4.09 -15.63
CA GLN A 113 6.55 -4.18 -16.82
C GLN A 113 5.06 -4.02 -16.47
N ARG A 114 4.60 -4.63 -15.38
CA ARG A 114 3.22 -4.49 -14.92
C ARG A 114 2.92 -3.06 -14.48
N LEU A 115 3.84 -2.43 -13.76
CA LEU A 115 3.72 -1.03 -13.30
C LEU A 115 3.68 -0.04 -14.48
N SER A 116 4.34 -0.33 -15.60
CA SER A 116 4.35 0.53 -16.79
C SER A 116 2.96 0.74 -17.42
N LYS A 117 1.97 -0.06 -17.07
CA LYS A 117 0.57 0.16 -17.46
C LYS A 117 -0.02 1.40 -16.80
N TYR A 118 0.48 1.77 -15.63
CA TYR A 118 0.02 2.89 -14.82
C TYR A 118 0.92 4.12 -14.97
N ASP A 119 2.22 3.89 -15.17
CA ASP A 119 3.24 4.92 -15.39
C ASP A 119 4.08 4.56 -16.61
N PRO A 120 3.66 4.95 -17.84
CA PRO A 120 4.38 4.63 -19.06
C PRO A 120 5.85 5.07 -19.02
N GLY A 121 6.74 4.08 -19.10
CA GLY A 121 8.19 4.29 -18.98
C GLY A 121 8.70 4.35 -17.55
N ASN A 122 7.86 4.13 -16.53
CA ASN A 122 8.20 4.17 -15.10
C ASN A 122 8.98 5.45 -14.74
N LYS A 123 8.38 6.62 -15.09
CA LYS A 123 9.03 7.92 -14.97
C LYS A 123 8.79 8.60 -13.63
N PHE A 124 7.62 8.34 -13.01
CA PHE A 124 7.16 9.07 -11.83
C PHE A 124 7.09 8.20 -10.58
N ALA A 125 7.03 6.87 -10.75
CA ALA A 125 6.82 5.93 -9.67
C ALA A 125 7.90 4.86 -9.61
N VAL A 126 8.33 4.53 -8.38
CA VAL A 126 9.23 3.41 -8.09
C VAL A 126 8.47 2.40 -7.25
N ASN A 127 8.31 1.16 -7.73
CA ASN A 127 7.64 0.14 -6.93
C ASN A 127 8.34 -0.05 -5.58
N TYR A 128 7.54 0.00 -4.53
CA TYR A 128 7.96 -0.27 -3.17
C TYR A 128 7.59 -1.69 -2.78
N MET A 129 6.29 -1.96 -2.71
CA MET A 129 5.74 -3.27 -2.40
C MET A 129 4.65 -3.64 -3.40
N TRP A 130 4.32 -4.91 -3.45
CA TRP A 130 3.16 -5.42 -4.15
C TRP A 130 2.53 -6.58 -3.38
N GLY A 131 1.28 -6.83 -3.62
CA GLY A 131 0.55 -7.87 -2.95
C GLY A 131 -0.74 -8.22 -3.63
N THR A 132 -1.55 -8.99 -2.92
CA THR A 132 -2.86 -9.44 -3.38
C THR A 132 -3.93 -9.14 -2.34
N THR A 133 -5.16 -8.94 -2.79
CA THR A 133 -6.33 -8.83 -1.93
C THR A 133 -7.01 -10.18 -1.88
N GLY A 134 -7.14 -10.73 -0.68
CA GLY A 134 -7.69 -12.08 -0.50
C GLY A 134 -8.45 -12.22 0.80
N ILE A 135 -8.46 -13.43 1.33
CA ILE A 135 -9.25 -13.80 2.51
C ILE A 135 -8.32 -14.19 3.65
N GLY A 136 -8.35 -13.40 4.74
CA GLY A 136 -7.74 -13.73 6.02
C GLY A 136 -8.77 -14.36 6.95
N TYR A 137 -8.40 -15.41 7.69
CA TYR A 137 -9.35 -16.05 8.59
C TYR A 137 -8.69 -16.73 9.78
N ASN A 138 -9.45 -16.81 10.88
CA ASN A 138 -9.10 -17.59 12.06
C ASN A 138 -9.50 -19.04 11.82
N THR A 139 -8.52 -19.94 11.70
CA THR A 139 -8.70 -21.34 11.33
C THR A 139 -9.62 -22.09 12.32
N ALA A 140 -9.42 -21.87 13.63
CA ALA A 140 -10.21 -22.54 14.65
C ALA A 140 -11.68 -22.09 14.61
N LYS A 141 -11.92 -20.78 14.50
CA LYS A 141 -13.29 -20.23 14.41
C LYS A 141 -14.02 -20.67 13.14
N ILE A 142 -13.31 -20.74 12.01
CA ILE A 142 -13.90 -21.25 10.76
C ILE A 142 -14.32 -22.71 10.92
N LYS A 143 -13.48 -23.57 11.49
CA LYS A 143 -13.83 -24.97 11.77
C LYS A 143 -15.02 -25.11 12.70
N GLU A 144 -15.07 -24.28 13.75
CA GLU A 144 -16.22 -24.26 14.69
C GLU A 144 -17.53 -23.92 13.98
N ARG A 145 -17.53 -22.97 13.04
CA ARG A 145 -18.74 -22.47 12.38
C ARG A 145 -19.18 -23.25 11.15
N LEU A 146 -18.23 -23.82 10.42
CA LEU A 146 -18.47 -24.46 9.12
C LEU A 146 -18.16 -25.96 9.11
N GLY A 147 -17.57 -26.48 10.18
CA GLY A 147 -17.15 -27.90 10.29
C GLY A 147 -15.66 -28.07 10.01
N ASN A 148 -15.10 -29.19 10.48
CA ASN A 148 -13.66 -29.47 10.38
C ASN A 148 -13.16 -29.63 8.95
N ASP A 149 -14.02 -30.01 8.01
CA ASP A 149 -13.69 -30.22 6.59
C ASP A 149 -13.88 -28.94 5.74
N ALA A 150 -14.15 -27.80 6.40
CA ALA A 150 -14.32 -26.54 5.68
C ALA A 150 -13.04 -26.12 4.97
N VAL A 151 -13.12 -25.99 3.64
CA VAL A 151 -12.03 -25.48 2.79
C VAL A 151 -12.34 -24.04 2.40
N ILE A 152 -11.42 -23.15 2.73
CA ILE A 152 -11.49 -21.74 2.35
C ILE A 152 -10.53 -21.51 1.19
N ASP A 153 -11.03 -21.63 -0.03
CA ASP A 153 -10.26 -21.49 -1.27
C ASP A 153 -10.96 -20.62 -2.34
N SER A 154 -12.09 -20.04 -2.00
CA SER A 154 -12.99 -19.38 -2.95
C SER A 154 -13.63 -18.13 -2.35
N TRP A 155 -13.89 -17.14 -3.18
CA TRP A 155 -14.68 -15.96 -2.83
C TRP A 155 -16.10 -16.31 -2.35
N ASN A 156 -16.57 -17.54 -2.56
CA ASN A 156 -17.90 -17.94 -2.15
C ASN A 156 -18.13 -17.83 -0.63
N ILE A 157 -17.08 -17.91 0.19
CA ILE A 157 -17.22 -17.74 1.64
C ILE A 157 -17.60 -16.30 2.02
N VAL A 158 -17.22 -15.33 1.16
CA VAL A 158 -17.52 -13.91 1.33
C VAL A 158 -18.82 -13.53 0.63
N PHE A 159 -19.01 -13.98 -0.63
CA PHE A 159 -20.05 -13.47 -1.51
C PHE A 159 -21.31 -14.34 -1.58
N ASP A 160 -21.30 -15.55 -1.01
CA ASP A 160 -22.51 -16.33 -0.80
C ASP A 160 -23.18 -15.93 0.53
N PRO A 161 -24.37 -15.28 0.53
CA PRO A 161 -25.01 -14.79 1.74
C PRO A 161 -25.29 -15.88 2.77
N GLU A 162 -25.63 -17.11 2.33
CA GLU A 162 -25.94 -18.22 3.24
C GLU A 162 -24.68 -18.75 3.93
N LYS A 163 -23.53 -18.69 3.28
CA LYS A 163 -22.24 -19.04 3.89
C LYS A 163 -21.79 -17.95 4.85
N LEU A 164 -21.79 -16.70 4.40
CA LEU A 164 -21.33 -15.56 5.20
C LEU A 164 -22.18 -15.37 6.45
N LYS A 165 -23.50 -15.62 6.37
CA LYS A 165 -24.43 -15.59 7.50
C LYS A 165 -23.98 -16.48 8.66
N LYS A 166 -23.39 -17.64 8.39
CA LYS A 166 -22.87 -18.55 9.43
C LYS A 166 -21.71 -17.94 10.21
N LEU A 167 -21.02 -16.96 9.63
CA LEU A 167 -19.87 -16.26 10.20
C LEU A 167 -20.24 -14.93 10.85
N SER A 168 -21.44 -14.39 10.64
CA SER A 168 -21.82 -13.04 11.10
C SER A 168 -21.64 -12.83 12.60
N ASN A 169 -21.96 -13.84 13.42
CA ASN A 169 -21.85 -13.75 14.90
C ASN A 169 -20.41 -13.91 15.41
N CYS A 170 -19.46 -14.30 14.59
CA CYS A 170 -18.05 -14.37 15.00
C CYS A 170 -17.17 -13.27 14.40
N GLY A 171 -17.77 -12.34 13.69
CA GLY A 171 -17.13 -11.15 13.15
C GLY A 171 -16.59 -11.34 11.74
N VAL A 172 -17.06 -10.49 10.84
CA VAL A 172 -16.61 -10.39 9.45
C VAL A 172 -16.25 -8.93 9.17
N HIS A 173 -14.99 -8.67 8.82
CA HIS A 173 -14.53 -7.38 8.37
C HIS A 173 -14.25 -7.41 6.86
N VAL A 174 -14.50 -6.31 6.17
CA VAL A 174 -14.12 -6.14 4.77
C VAL A 174 -13.47 -4.77 4.57
N LEU A 175 -12.68 -4.65 3.51
CA LEU A 175 -12.03 -3.38 3.17
C LEU A 175 -13.07 -2.29 2.89
N ASP A 176 -12.82 -1.07 3.37
CA ASP A 176 -13.54 0.12 2.93
C ASP A 176 -12.83 0.71 1.70
N ALA A 177 -12.78 -0.08 0.64
CA ALA A 177 -12.09 0.23 -0.60
C ALA A 177 -12.90 -0.28 -1.80
N VAL A 178 -13.39 0.65 -2.58
CA VAL A 178 -14.21 0.42 -3.77
C VAL A 178 -13.42 -0.38 -4.80
N GLU A 179 -12.18 0.00 -5.04
CA GLU A 179 -11.28 -0.60 -6.02
C GLU A 179 -10.88 -2.05 -5.66
N GLU A 180 -11.19 -2.50 -4.46
CA GLU A 180 -10.95 -3.86 -4.01
C GLU A 180 -12.23 -4.72 -4.07
N MET A 181 -13.31 -4.18 -3.47
CA MET A 181 -14.52 -4.95 -3.25
C MET A 181 -15.35 -5.17 -4.52
N PHE A 182 -15.40 -4.17 -5.43
CA PHE A 182 -16.13 -4.32 -6.70
C PHE A 182 -15.45 -5.31 -7.66
N PRO A 183 -14.12 -5.22 -7.92
CA PRO A 183 -13.42 -6.22 -8.72
C PRO A 183 -13.54 -7.65 -8.18
N ALA A 184 -13.44 -7.83 -6.86
CA ALA A 184 -13.62 -9.14 -6.24
C ALA A 184 -15.03 -9.70 -6.45
N ALA A 185 -16.07 -8.85 -6.29
CA ALA A 185 -17.46 -9.23 -6.53
C ALA A 185 -17.72 -9.54 -8.03
N LEU A 186 -17.17 -8.71 -8.94
CA LEU A 186 -17.24 -8.98 -10.38
C LEU A 186 -16.59 -10.32 -10.74
N ARG A 187 -15.40 -10.57 -10.20
CA ARG A 187 -14.67 -11.83 -10.43
C ARG A 187 -15.46 -13.04 -9.93
N TYR A 188 -16.05 -12.95 -8.75
CA TYR A 188 -16.93 -14.00 -8.23
C TYR A 188 -18.15 -14.26 -9.10
N LEU A 189 -18.74 -13.21 -9.70
CA LEU A 189 -19.86 -13.31 -10.65
C LEU A 189 -19.45 -13.85 -12.03
N GLY A 190 -18.18 -14.16 -12.27
CA GLY A 190 -17.67 -14.58 -13.57
C GLY A 190 -17.61 -13.46 -14.60
N LEU A 191 -17.66 -12.19 -14.15
CA LEU A 191 -17.53 -11.00 -14.97
C LEU A 191 -16.07 -10.53 -15.04
N ASP A 192 -15.77 -9.63 -15.97
CA ASP A 192 -14.47 -8.98 -16.02
C ASP A 192 -14.27 -8.12 -14.76
N PRO A 193 -13.25 -8.41 -13.93
CA PRO A 193 -12.97 -7.64 -12.72
C PRO A 193 -12.63 -6.17 -12.99
N ASP A 194 -12.18 -5.84 -14.21
CA ASP A 194 -11.93 -4.47 -14.67
C ASP A 194 -13.07 -3.87 -15.47
N SER A 195 -14.28 -4.44 -15.42
CA SER A 195 -15.44 -3.93 -16.13
C SER A 195 -15.81 -2.50 -15.72
N LYS A 196 -16.02 -1.64 -16.72
CA LYS A 196 -16.53 -0.27 -16.56
C LYS A 196 -18.01 -0.16 -16.96
N LYS A 197 -18.65 -1.28 -17.31
CA LYS A 197 -20.05 -1.33 -17.70
C LYS A 197 -20.95 -1.14 -16.49
N GLU A 198 -21.83 -0.14 -16.52
CA GLU A 198 -22.74 0.18 -15.41
C GLU A 198 -23.57 -1.05 -14.99
N ALA A 199 -24.08 -1.82 -15.97
CA ALA A 199 -24.84 -3.04 -15.67
C ALA A 199 -24.06 -4.12 -14.90
N ASP A 200 -22.75 -4.25 -15.14
CA ASP A 200 -21.89 -5.18 -14.39
C ASP A 200 -21.62 -4.65 -12.99
N LEU A 201 -21.36 -3.35 -12.88
CA LEU A 201 -21.14 -2.68 -11.58
C LEU A 201 -22.41 -2.72 -10.71
N GLU A 202 -23.61 -2.58 -11.31
CA GLU A 202 -24.86 -2.74 -10.58
C GLU A 202 -25.04 -4.18 -10.04
N LYS A 203 -24.71 -5.22 -10.83
CA LYS A 203 -24.72 -6.61 -10.34
C LYS A 203 -23.76 -6.83 -9.17
N ALA A 204 -22.54 -6.27 -9.25
CA ALA A 204 -21.58 -6.34 -8.16
C ALA A 204 -22.07 -5.60 -6.91
N GLY A 205 -22.63 -4.38 -7.09
CA GLY A 205 -23.24 -3.62 -6.00
C GLY A 205 -24.41 -4.34 -5.34
N GLU A 206 -25.27 -5.00 -6.12
CA GLU A 206 -26.37 -5.80 -5.61
C GLU A 206 -25.88 -7.00 -4.79
N LEU A 207 -24.85 -7.70 -5.27
CA LEU A 207 -24.21 -8.78 -4.53
C LEU A 207 -23.64 -8.29 -3.19
N LEU A 208 -22.89 -7.20 -3.22
CA LEU A 208 -22.30 -6.58 -2.02
C LEU A 208 -23.39 -6.13 -1.03
N ARG A 209 -24.52 -5.61 -1.52
CA ARG A 209 -25.68 -5.24 -0.70
C ARG A 209 -26.31 -6.46 -0.03
N LYS A 210 -26.42 -7.61 -0.71
CA LYS A 210 -26.97 -8.85 -0.16
C LYS A 210 -26.15 -9.38 1.00
N ILE A 211 -24.83 -9.24 0.96
CA ILE A 211 -23.94 -9.71 2.04
C ILE A 211 -23.78 -8.67 3.16
N ARG A 212 -24.17 -7.42 2.95
CA ARG A 212 -24.01 -6.32 3.91
C ARG A 212 -24.51 -6.63 5.33
N PRO A 213 -25.68 -7.28 5.53
CA PRO A 213 -26.18 -7.60 6.87
C PRO A 213 -25.26 -8.49 7.69
N HIS A 214 -24.33 -9.20 7.05
CA HIS A 214 -23.42 -10.15 7.68
C HIS A 214 -22.01 -9.56 7.88
N ILE A 215 -21.78 -8.32 7.45
CA ILE A 215 -20.52 -7.61 7.63
C ILE A 215 -20.62 -6.77 8.89
N GLN A 216 -19.71 -7.02 9.82
CA GLN A 216 -19.61 -6.27 11.08
C GLN A 216 -18.99 -4.89 10.84
N LYS A 217 -17.93 -4.82 10.02
CA LYS A 217 -17.18 -3.58 9.82
C LYS A 217 -16.58 -3.45 8.42
N PHE A 218 -16.59 -2.22 7.92
CA PHE A 218 -15.82 -1.78 6.76
C PHE A 218 -14.63 -0.96 7.26
N HIS A 219 -13.42 -1.47 7.08
CA HIS A 219 -12.20 -0.76 7.46
C HIS A 219 -10.98 -1.41 6.81
N SER A 220 -10.02 -0.58 6.35
CA SER A 220 -8.88 -1.07 5.58
C SER A 220 -7.64 -1.41 6.40
N SER A 221 -7.65 -1.26 7.74
CA SER A 221 -6.51 -1.61 8.61
C SER A 221 -6.88 -2.30 9.93
N GLU A 222 -8.02 -1.98 10.56
CA GLU A 222 -8.38 -2.51 11.89
C GLU A 222 -8.51 -4.04 11.95
N TYR A 223 -8.82 -4.69 10.81
CA TYR A 223 -8.91 -6.15 10.75
C TYR A 223 -7.60 -6.85 11.11
N ILE A 224 -6.44 -6.18 11.00
CA ILE A 224 -5.13 -6.73 11.36
C ILE A 224 -5.13 -7.11 12.85
N ASN A 225 -5.43 -6.17 13.71
CA ASN A 225 -5.47 -6.40 15.16
C ASN A 225 -6.65 -7.29 15.55
N ALA A 226 -7.81 -7.12 14.91
CA ALA A 226 -8.99 -7.94 15.17
C ALA A 226 -8.76 -9.44 14.86
N LEU A 227 -8.05 -9.75 13.77
CA LEU A 227 -7.60 -11.13 13.48
C LEU A 227 -6.55 -11.59 14.49
N ALA A 228 -5.53 -10.77 14.75
CA ALA A 228 -4.42 -11.12 15.65
C ALA A 228 -4.90 -11.45 17.06
N ASN A 229 -5.87 -10.71 17.57
CA ASN A 229 -6.48 -10.92 18.88
C ASN A 229 -7.50 -12.09 18.89
N GLY A 230 -7.94 -12.54 17.70
CA GLY A 230 -9.01 -13.53 17.58
C GLY A 230 -10.41 -12.97 17.78
N ASP A 231 -10.61 -11.65 17.62
CA ASP A 231 -11.92 -10.99 17.80
C ASP A 231 -12.89 -11.33 16.66
N ILE A 232 -12.35 -11.55 15.45
CA ILE A 232 -13.11 -11.87 14.25
C ILE A 232 -12.71 -13.22 13.66
N CYS A 233 -13.56 -13.78 12.83
CA CYS A 233 -13.26 -15.05 12.15
C CYS A 233 -12.86 -14.90 10.69
N LEU A 234 -13.22 -13.82 10.02
CA LEU A 234 -12.92 -13.62 8.60
C LEU A 234 -12.71 -12.14 8.27
N ALA A 235 -11.75 -11.89 7.40
CA ALA A 235 -11.56 -10.59 6.79
C ALA A 235 -11.29 -10.71 5.29
N VAL A 236 -11.83 -9.80 4.49
CA VAL A 236 -11.25 -9.47 3.19
C VAL A 236 -10.17 -8.45 3.46
N GLY A 237 -8.93 -8.77 3.08
CA GLY A 237 -7.78 -7.95 3.43
C GLY A 237 -6.58 -8.16 2.52
N TYR A 238 -5.57 -7.36 2.75
CA TYR A 238 -4.31 -7.40 2.01
C TYR A 238 -3.41 -8.53 2.53
N SER A 239 -2.68 -9.20 1.62
CA SER A 239 -1.89 -10.40 1.93
C SER A 239 -0.94 -10.20 3.10
N GLY A 240 -0.10 -9.17 3.08
CA GLY A 240 0.88 -8.93 4.13
C GLY A 240 0.25 -8.53 5.45
N ASP A 241 -0.84 -7.78 5.44
CA ASP A 241 -1.56 -7.39 6.65
C ASP A 241 -2.10 -8.61 7.40
N VAL A 242 -2.69 -9.57 6.66
CA VAL A 242 -3.16 -10.83 7.27
C VAL A 242 -1.99 -11.64 7.82
N LEU A 243 -0.85 -11.65 7.11
CA LEU A 243 0.36 -12.34 7.57
C LEU A 243 1.03 -11.63 8.75
N GLN A 244 0.97 -10.30 8.79
CA GLN A 244 1.36 -9.53 9.99
C GLN A 244 0.45 -9.86 11.18
N ALA A 245 -0.87 -9.98 10.97
CA ALA A 245 -1.80 -10.41 12.01
C ALA A 245 -1.43 -11.79 12.55
N LYS A 246 -1.08 -12.74 11.67
CA LYS A 246 -0.57 -14.07 12.05
C LYS A 246 0.69 -13.95 12.90
N LYS A 247 1.67 -13.15 12.49
CA LYS A 247 2.91 -12.94 13.23
C LYS A 247 2.65 -12.34 14.61
N ARG A 248 1.81 -11.30 14.70
CA ARG A 248 1.40 -10.68 15.97
C ARG A 248 0.73 -11.70 16.91
N ALA A 249 -0.13 -12.57 16.39
CA ALA A 249 -0.77 -13.63 17.20
C ALA A 249 0.25 -14.61 17.77
N VAL A 250 1.25 -15.02 16.98
CA VAL A 250 2.35 -15.90 17.43
C VAL A 250 3.19 -15.20 18.52
N GLU A 251 3.57 -13.95 18.31
CA GLU A 251 4.36 -13.15 19.25
C GLU A 251 3.61 -12.95 20.59
N ALA A 252 2.30 -12.70 20.51
CA ALA A 252 1.43 -12.56 21.68
C ALA A 252 1.12 -13.90 22.39
N LYS A 253 1.50 -15.04 21.81
CA LYS A 253 1.25 -16.40 22.35
C LYS A 253 -0.22 -16.66 22.70
N ASN A 254 -1.16 -16.02 21.98
CA ASN A 254 -2.60 -16.09 22.27
C ASN A 254 -3.29 -17.31 21.66
N LYS A 255 -2.53 -18.21 20.99
CA LYS A 255 -3.02 -19.44 20.35
C LYS A 255 -4.01 -19.21 19.19
N VAL A 256 -4.05 -17.99 18.63
CA VAL A 256 -4.87 -17.69 17.46
C VAL A 256 -4.12 -18.14 16.19
N GLU A 257 -4.75 -19.04 15.43
CA GLU A 257 -4.22 -19.49 14.14
C GLU A 257 -4.86 -18.74 13.00
N ILE A 258 -4.07 -17.99 12.25
CA ILE A 258 -4.52 -17.19 11.13
C ILE A 258 -3.96 -17.76 9.83
N SER A 259 -4.81 -17.84 8.82
CA SER A 259 -4.45 -18.22 7.45
C SER A 259 -4.86 -17.14 6.46
N TYR A 260 -4.08 -17.02 5.40
CA TYR A 260 -4.39 -16.18 4.23
C TYR A 260 -4.55 -17.08 3.00
N VAL A 261 -5.52 -16.77 2.16
CA VAL A 261 -5.73 -17.48 0.89
C VAL A 261 -6.02 -16.49 -0.24
N ILE A 262 -5.39 -16.76 -1.39
CA ILE A 262 -5.76 -16.17 -2.67
C ILE A 262 -6.84 -17.04 -3.29
N PRO A 263 -8.07 -16.54 -3.46
CA PRO A 263 -9.18 -17.34 -3.97
C PRO A 263 -8.91 -17.93 -5.35
N LYS A 264 -9.44 -19.13 -5.59
CA LYS A 264 -9.23 -19.87 -6.85
C LYS A 264 -9.79 -19.19 -8.09
N GLU A 265 -10.78 -18.33 -7.94
CA GLU A 265 -11.31 -17.51 -9.02
C GLU A 265 -10.31 -16.44 -9.48
N GLY A 266 -9.30 -16.14 -8.67
CA GLY A 266 -8.32 -15.08 -8.85
C GLY A 266 -8.57 -13.90 -7.92
N ALA A 267 -7.54 -13.06 -7.78
CA ALA A 267 -7.53 -11.92 -6.88
C ALA A 267 -6.89 -10.70 -7.53
N LEU A 268 -7.20 -9.52 -7.02
CA LEU A 268 -6.52 -8.30 -7.42
C LEU A 268 -5.05 -8.36 -6.97
N MET A 269 -4.16 -8.06 -7.91
CA MET A 269 -2.75 -7.78 -7.67
C MET A 269 -2.55 -6.28 -7.78
N TRP A 270 -2.08 -5.67 -6.71
CA TRP A 270 -1.84 -4.25 -6.63
C TRP A 270 -0.35 -3.94 -6.40
N PHE A 271 0.03 -2.71 -6.69
CA PHE A 271 1.40 -2.21 -6.56
C PHE A 271 1.37 -0.90 -5.82
N ASP A 272 2.13 -0.81 -4.74
CA ASP A 272 2.39 0.44 -4.06
C ASP A 272 3.76 0.98 -4.46
N SER A 273 3.80 2.26 -4.71
CA SER A 273 4.96 2.90 -5.30
C SER A 273 5.29 4.21 -4.63
N PHE A 274 6.56 4.48 -4.48
CA PHE A 274 7.06 5.80 -4.10
C PHE A 274 6.84 6.79 -5.23
N VAL A 275 6.32 7.94 -4.90
CA VAL A 275 6.22 9.12 -5.76
C VAL A 275 6.73 10.35 -5.02
N ILE A 276 7.31 11.30 -5.74
CA ILE A 276 7.75 12.58 -5.20
C ILE A 276 6.69 13.62 -5.59
N PRO A 277 5.95 14.20 -4.61
CA PRO A 277 5.01 15.27 -4.89
C PRO A 277 5.69 16.44 -5.61
N LYS A 278 4.96 17.12 -6.49
CA LYS A 278 5.49 18.28 -7.23
C LYS A 278 5.96 19.41 -6.31
N ASP A 279 5.34 19.53 -5.16
CA ASP A 279 5.60 20.53 -4.13
C ASP A 279 6.57 20.07 -3.03
N ALA A 280 7.24 18.91 -3.23
CA ALA A 280 8.22 18.38 -2.28
C ALA A 280 9.35 19.38 -2.00
N GLY A 281 9.58 19.66 -0.73
CA GLY A 281 10.59 20.60 -0.27
C GLY A 281 12.02 20.03 -0.29
N ASN A 282 12.15 18.69 -0.18
CA ASN A 282 13.44 17.99 -0.11
C ASN A 282 13.49 16.77 -1.05
N GLN A 283 13.45 17.03 -2.37
CA GLN A 283 13.47 15.97 -3.38
C GLN A 283 14.77 15.14 -3.35
N ASP A 284 15.90 15.75 -3.00
CA ASP A 284 17.18 15.02 -2.90
C ASP A 284 17.16 14.00 -1.75
N ALA A 285 16.59 14.33 -0.61
CA ALA A 285 16.40 13.38 0.48
C ALA A 285 15.44 12.26 0.09
N ALA A 286 14.37 12.57 -0.65
CA ALA A 286 13.42 11.57 -1.15
C ALA A 286 14.13 10.58 -2.11
N LEU A 287 14.94 11.06 -3.07
CA LEU A 287 15.71 10.21 -3.98
C LEU A 287 16.75 9.36 -3.24
N LYS A 288 17.45 9.93 -2.24
CA LYS A 288 18.37 9.19 -1.39
C LYS A 288 17.65 8.06 -0.63
N PHE A 289 16.44 8.33 -0.11
CA PHE A 289 15.65 7.31 0.59
C PHE A 289 15.17 6.22 -0.36
N ILE A 290 14.66 6.58 -1.55
CA ILE A 290 14.27 5.60 -2.57
C ILE A 290 15.46 4.71 -2.93
N ASP A 291 16.65 5.28 -3.15
CA ASP A 291 17.85 4.49 -3.43
C ASP A 291 18.22 3.57 -2.28
N PHE A 292 18.18 4.10 -1.06
CA PHE A 292 18.52 3.35 0.15
C PHE A 292 17.62 2.12 0.36
N VAL A 293 16.29 2.30 0.27
CA VAL A 293 15.34 1.19 0.46
C VAL A 293 15.32 0.19 -0.69
N ASN A 294 15.84 0.58 -1.86
CA ASN A 294 16.04 -0.30 -3.01
C ASN A 294 17.37 -1.07 -2.98
N ARG A 295 18.21 -0.93 -1.95
CA ARG A 295 19.30 -1.86 -1.70
C ARG A 295 18.73 -3.24 -1.38
N PRO A 296 19.27 -4.34 -1.94
CA PRO A 296 18.71 -5.68 -1.74
C PRO A 296 18.48 -6.05 -0.27
N GLU A 297 19.43 -5.72 0.59
CA GLU A 297 19.36 -6.02 2.03
C GLU A 297 18.29 -5.18 2.75
N MET A 298 18.08 -3.92 2.36
CA MET A 298 17.05 -3.06 2.95
C MET A 298 15.65 -3.46 2.46
N ALA A 299 15.53 -3.79 1.18
CA ALA A 299 14.29 -4.31 0.61
C ALA A 299 13.88 -5.64 1.27
N ALA A 300 14.85 -6.56 1.48
CA ALA A 300 14.59 -7.81 2.19
C ALA A 300 14.15 -7.56 3.64
N LYS A 301 14.85 -6.67 4.36
CA LYS A 301 14.54 -6.30 5.74
C LYS A 301 13.13 -5.73 5.90
N ASN A 302 12.71 -4.89 4.96
CA ASN A 302 11.35 -4.38 4.91
C ASN A 302 10.34 -5.52 4.69
N SER A 303 10.54 -6.33 3.65
CA SER A 303 9.63 -7.45 3.33
C SER A 303 9.49 -8.44 4.49
N ASP A 304 10.58 -8.81 5.17
CA ASP A 304 10.55 -9.72 6.31
C ASP A 304 9.77 -9.15 7.50
N PHE A 305 9.78 -7.83 7.66
CA PHE A 305 9.05 -7.16 8.73
C PHE A 305 7.56 -7.01 8.39
N ILE A 306 7.26 -6.43 7.21
CA ILE A 306 5.89 -6.08 6.82
C ILE A 306 5.15 -7.21 6.11
N GLN A 307 5.81 -8.34 5.79
CA GLN A 307 5.24 -9.54 5.18
C GLN A 307 4.66 -9.31 3.77
N TYR A 308 5.24 -8.37 3.01
CA TYR A 308 4.87 -8.11 1.61
C TYR A 308 6.02 -8.39 0.65
N ALA A 309 5.68 -8.75 -0.58
CA ALA A 309 6.65 -8.83 -1.66
C ALA A 309 7.08 -7.43 -2.10
N ASN A 310 8.37 -7.26 -2.36
CA ASN A 310 8.94 -6.02 -2.87
C ASN A 310 9.28 -6.08 -4.36
N GLY A 311 9.58 -4.94 -4.95
CA GLY A 311 9.92 -4.81 -6.36
C GLY A 311 11.39 -5.06 -6.72
N ASN A 312 12.22 -5.53 -5.79
CA ASN A 312 13.66 -5.75 -5.98
C ASN A 312 13.97 -7.24 -6.07
N ILE A 313 14.31 -7.75 -7.28
CA ILE A 313 14.56 -9.17 -7.47
C ILE A 313 15.82 -9.67 -6.74
N ALA A 314 16.82 -8.80 -6.57
CA ALA A 314 18.07 -9.17 -5.90
C ALA A 314 17.88 -9.32 -4.37
N SER A 315 16.76 -8.85 -3.80
CA SER A 315 16.44 -9.06 -2.39
C SER A 315 15.94 -10.48 -2.10
N LYS A 316 15.41 -11.20 -3.10
CA LYS A 316 14.75 -12.49 -2.92
C LYS A 316 15.62 -13.54 -2.22
N PRO A 317 16.93 -13.73 -2.55
CA PRO A 317 17.81 -14.65 -1.84
C PRO A 317 18.09 -14.25 -0.37
N LEU A 318 17.90 -13.00 -0.04
CA LEU A 318 18.18 -12.43 1.29
C LEU A 318 16.98 -12.48 2.24
N LEU A 319 15.79 -12.79 1.72
CA LEU A 319 14.57 -12.95 2.50
C LEU A 319 14.65 -14.16 3.44
N SER A 320 13.99 -14.07 4.58
CA SER A 320 13.74 -15.24 5.42
C SER A 320 12.98 -16.31 4.65
N ALA A 321 13.19 -17.58 4.98
CA ALA A 321 12.45 -18.68 4.35
C ALA A 321 10.93 -18.54 4.53
N GLU A 322 10.50 -17.99 5.67
CA GLU A 322 9.09 -17.73 5.97
C GLU A 322 8.45 -16.78 4.96
N VAL A 323 9.14 -15.74 4.54
CA VAL A 323 8.63 -14.77 3.56
C VAL A 323 8.86 -15.26 2.13
N ARG A 324 10.07 -15.72 1.83
CA ARG A 324 10.48 -16.14 0.48
C ARG A 324 9.63 -17.27 -0.07
N ASP A 325 9.34 -18.28 0.76
CA ASP A 325 8.69 -19.51 0.37
C ASP A 325 7.17 -19.51 0.69
N ASN A 326 6.63 -18.38 1.13
CA ASN A 326 5.22 -18.21 1.44
C ASN A 326 4.41 -17.90 0.17
N PRO A 327 3.49 -18.79 -0.27
CA PRO A 327 2.69 -18.57 -1.48
C PRO A 327 1.65 -17.43 -1.35
N GLY A 328 1.39 -16.94 -0.15
CA GLY A 328 0.58 -15.74 0.10
C GLY A 328 1.34 -14.45 -0.18
N ILE A 329 2.70 -14.49 -0.16
CA ILE A 329 3.57 -13.34 -0.45
C ILE A 329 4.14 -13.46 -1.86
N TYR A 330 4.73 -14.61 -2.18
CA TYR A 330 5.28 -14.93 -3.50
C TYR A 330 4.51 -16.10 -4.12
N PRO A 331 3.35 -15.81 -4.77
CA PRO A 331 2.51 -16.84 -5.37
C PRO A 331 3.23 -17.66 -6.44
N THR A 332 2.80 -18.92 -6.61
CA THR A 332 3.27 -19.77 -7.71
C THR A 332 2.80 -19.23 -9.07
N ASP A 333 3.47 -19.61 -10.16
CA ASP A 333 3.09 -19.19 -11.53
C ASP A 333 1.62 -19.51 -11.85
N ALA A 334 1.12 -20.65 -11.38
CA ALA A 334 -0.28 -21.05 -11.56
C ALA A 334 -1.25 -20.10 -10.85
N VAL A 335 -0.87 -19.54 -9.70
CA VAL A 335 -1.66 -18.51 -9.01
C VAL A 335 -1.48 -17.16 -9.68
N MET A 336 -0.23 -16.78 -10.03
CA MET A 336 0.08 -15.53 -10.73
C MET A 336 -0.71 -15.37 -12.03
N SER A 337 -0.96 -16.46 -12.77
CA SER A 337 -1.75 -16.42 -14.01
C SER A 337 -3.23 -16.06 -13.81
N ARG A 338 -3.75 -16.22 -12.58
CA ARG A 338 -5.14 -15.90 -12.22
C ARG A 338 -5.28 -14.51 -11.57
N LEU A 339 -4.15 -13.89 -11.22
CA LEU A 339 -4.18 -12.54 -10.68
C LEU A 339 -4.50 -11.54 -11.78
N TYR A 340 -5.32 -10.57 -11.45
CA TYR A 340 -5.69 -9.49 -12.35
C TYR A 340 -5.26 -8.14 -11.78
N THR A 341 -5.18 -7.16 -12.65
CA THR A 341 -4.97 -5.74 -12.33
C THR A 341 -6.16 -4.95 -12.82
N ILE A 342 -6.46 -3.83 -12.21
CA ILE A 342 -7.54 -2.94 -12.61
C ILE A 342 -6.98 -1.65 -13.20
N THR A 343 -7.78 -0.98 -14.01
CA THR A 343 -7.51 0.36 -14.52
C THR A 343 -8.41 1.38 -13.82
N PRO A 344 -8.03 2.65 -13.75
CA PRO A 344 -8.85 3.68 -13.11
C PRO A 344 -10.23 3.77 -13.74
N TYR A 345 -11.22 4.08 -12.93
CA TYR A 345 -12.53 4.50 -13.42
C TYR A 345 -12.45 5.90 -14.02
N ASP A 346 -13.14 6.13 -15.13
CA ASP A 346 -13.40 7.48 -15.59
C ASP A 346 -14.36 8.20 -14.61
N GLN A 347 -14.48 9.51 -14.74
CA GLN A 347 -15.27 10.33 -13.83
C GLN A 347 -16.76 9.92 -13.79
N LYS A 348 -17.31 9.42 -14.89
CA LYS A 348 -18.71 8.95 -14.97
C LYS A 348 -18.86 7.65 -14.19
N THR A 349 -18.00 6.68 -14.47
CA THR A 349 -17.97 5.38 -13.80
C THR A 349 -17.69 5.52 -12.30
N GLN A 350 -16.75 6.39 -11.91
CA GLN A 350 -16.44 6.65 -10.52
C GLN A 350 -17.66 7.14 -9.73
N ARG A 351 -18.48 8.03 -10.32
CA ARG A 351 -19.75 8.49 -9.69
C ARG A 351 -20.74 7.34 -9.50
N VAL A 352 -20.84 6.45 -10.47
CA VAL A 352 -21.72 5.26 -10.37
C VAL A 352 -21.26 4.38 -9.22
N VAL A 353 -19.98 4.03 -9.19
CA VAL A 353 -19.41 3.12 -8.19
C VAL A 353 -19.51 3.72 -6.79
N ASN A 354 -19.20 5.01 -6.62
CA ASN A 354 -19.32 5.70 -5.33
C ASN A 354 -20.77 5.72 -4.82
N ARG A 355 -21.74 5.94 -5.73
CA ARG A 355 -23.18 5.87 -5.39
C ARG A 355 -23.56 4.46 -4.93
N LEU A 356 -23.14 3.44 -5.65
CA LEU A 356 -23.40 2.04 -5.29
C LEU A 356 -22.75 1.66 -3.97
N TRP A 357 -21.49 2.07 -3.75
CA TRP A 357 -20.77 1.82 -2.50
C TRP A 357 -21.43 2.46 -1.29
N THR A 358 -21.90 3.70 -1.44
CA THR A 358 -22.68 4.38 -0.39
C THR A 358 -23.93 3.58 -0.02
N ARG A 359 -24.66 3.04 -1.02
CA ARG A 359 -25.82 2.17 -0.80
C ARG A 359 -25.45 0.87 -0.09
N VAL A 360 -24.35 0.23 -0.51
CA VAL A 360 -23.83 -0.97 0.16
C VAL A 360 -23.56 -0.68 1.64
N LYS A 361 -22.77 0.36 1.94
CA LYS A 361 -22.41 0.68 3.34
C LYS A 361 -23.62 1.03 4.20
N SER A 362 -24.57 1.77 3.66
CA SER A 362 -25.80 2.17 4.40
C SER A 362 -26.82 1.05 4.53
N GLY A 363 -26.69 -0.05 3.77
CA GLY A 363 -27.67 -1.14 3.75
C GLY A 363 -28.99 -0.80 3.05
N ARG A 364 -29.00 0.24 2.19
CA ARG A 364 -30.21 0.76 1.49
C ARG A 364 -30.22 0.40 0.01
#